data_32c2119f977c4ce464aa13b3b36e08e3
#
_entry.id   32c2119f977c4ce464aa13b3b36e08e3
#
_cell.length_a   1.000
_cell.length_b   1.000
_cell.length_c   1.000
_cell.angle_alpha   90.00
_cell.angle_beta   90.00
_cell.angle_gamma   90.00
#
_symmetry.space_group_name_H-M   'P 1'
#
loop_
_entity.id
_entity.type
_entity.pdbx_description
1 polymer ?
#
loop_
_entity_poly.entity_id
_entity_poly.type
_entity_poly.pdbx_seq_one_letter_code
_entity_poly.pdbx_strand_id
1 'polypeptide(L)'
;GMFGSLSSFGIVFGGMIASVSVAFPLKDVLQLGAAMGAVFKGGGDALGGYVEEAVEAAEVGRKGTADLEKHIDSVKSYFFKDGLQMVIDGYSLEELSEILSTRIDYRELRENTQAGLFKSMGVMSPAWGMVGTLIGLVVMLSGFGGEGGGTETLGAGMSAALITTFYGAVFANLFFLPMADKIKTRITFSNTMQNLQLEAARLIHQKKHPIIVREKLNS
;
A
#
# COMPACT_ATOMS: atom_id res chain seq x y z
N GLY A 1 21.24 -13.99 23.17
CA GLY A 1 22.01 -13.76 21.95
C GLY A 1 22.44 -12.30 21.87
N MET A 2 23.59 -12.03 21.27
CA MET A 2 24.26 -10.70 21.31
C MET A 2 23.41 -9.54 20.76
N PHE A 3 22.44 -9.82 19.89
CA PHE A 3 21.53 -8.81 19.31
C PHE A 3 20.14 -8.78 19.95
N GLY A 4 19.85 -9.60 20.95
CA GLY A 4 18.51 -9.68 21.56
C GLY A 4 18.38 -8.76 22.78
N SER A 5 18.15 -7.47 22.57
CA SER A 5 17.86 -6.51 23.64
C SER A 5 16.42 -6.02 23.55
N LEU A 6 15.57 -6.48 24.48
CA LEU A 6 14.15 -6.10 24.55
C LEU A 6 13.98 -4.59 24.82
N SER A 7 14.88 -4.01 25.62
CA SER A 7 14.87 -2.57 25.90
C SER A 7 15.20 -1.76 24.66
N SER A 8 16.24 -2.14 23.89
CA SER A 8 16.61 -1.49 22.64
C SER A 8 15.50 -1.60 21.56
N PHE A 9 14.87 -2.76 21.47
CA PHE A 9 13.69 -2.95 20.61
C PHE A 9 12.54 -2.04 21.03
N GLY A 10 12.25 -1.98 22.33
CA GLY A 10 11.19 -1.15 22.90
C GLY A 10 11.38 0.34 22.62
N ILE A 11 12.60 0.86 22.71
CA ILE A 11 12.93 2.26 22.42
C ILE A 11 12.66 2.57 20.94
N VAL A 12 13.20 1.76 20.03
CA VAL A 12 13.08 2.01 18.58
C VAL A 12 11.65 1.81 18.11
N PHE A 13 11.07 0.65 18.40
CA PHE A 13 9.75 0.30 17.90
C PHE A 13 8.63 1.08 18.61
N GLY A 14 8.71 1.24 19.93
CA GLY A 14 7.75 2.01 20.71
C GLY A 14 7.79 3.50 20.36
N GLY A 15 8.99 4.08 20.24
CA GLY A 15 9.16 5.48 19.84
C GLY A 15 8.66 5.74 18.42
N MET A 16 8.97 4.86 17.48
CA MET A 16 8.48 4.93 16.11
C MET A 16 6.94 4.89 16.07
N ILE A 17 6.30 3.91 16.74
CA ILE A 17 4.84 3.81 16.79
C ILE A 17 4.22 5.04 17.42
N ALA A 18 4.78 5.54 18.52
CA ALA A 18 4.31 6.76 19.16
C ALA A 18 4.34 7.95 18.20
N SER A 19 5.45 8.15 17.50
CA SER A 19 5.60 9.24 16.51
C SER A 19 4.60 9.12 15.35
N VAL A 20 4.40 7.93 14.83
CA VAL A 20 3.44 7.68 13.73
C VAL A 20 2.00 7.86 14.22
N SER A 21 1.68 7.50 15.47
CA SER A 21 0.36 7.71 16.06
C SER A 21 0.01 9.19 16.26
N VAL A 22 1.01 10.06 16.36
CA VAL A 22 0.81 11.51 16.38
C VAL A 22 0.61 12.07 14.97
N ALA A 23 1.30 11.48 13.98
CA ALA A 23 1.29 11.96 12.59
C ALA A 23 0.07 11.48 11.78
N PHE A 24 -0.51 10.34 12.14
CA PHE A 24 -1.61 9.70 11.41
C PHE A 24 -2.80 9.38 12.31
N PRO A 25 -4.02 9.28 11.75
CA PRO A 25 -5.18 8.84 12.50
C PRO A 25 -4.96 7.47 13.15
N LEU A 26 -5.29 7.33 14.43
CA LEU A 26 -5.11 6.08 15.19
C LEU A 26 -5.77 4.87 14.50
N LYS A 27 -6.89 5.09 13.81
CA LYS A 27 -7.57 4.04 13.05
C LYS A 27 -6.67 3.41 11.99
N ASP A 28 -5.89 4.22 11.28
CA ASP A 28 -4.99 3.76 10.23
C ASP A 28 -3.78 3.03 10.82
N VAL A 29 -3.28 3.52 11.96
CA VAL A 29 -2.19 2.87 12.72
C VAL A 29 -2.61 1.49 13.23
N LEU A 30 -3.82 1.34 13.75
CA LEU A 30 -4.33 0.06 14.23
C LEU A 30 -4.53 -0.97 13.11
N GLN A 31 -4.73 -0.52 11.87
CA GLN A 31 -4.87 -1.38 10.69
C GLN A 31 -3.53 -1.82 10.08
N LEU A 32 -2.39 -1.36 10.62
CA LEU A 32 -1.05 -1.71 10.13
C LEU A 32 -0.83 -3.22 9.99
N GLY A 33 -1.24 -4.01 10.98
CA GLY A 33 -1.08 -5.46 10.95
C GLY A 33 -1.80 -6.11 9.77
N ALA A 34 -3.03 -5.66 9.48
CA ALA A 34 -3.79 -6.12 8.33
C ALA A 34 -3.18 -5.64 7.00
N ALA A 35 -2.71 -4.38 6.96
CA ALA A 35 -2.04 -3.81 5.79
C ALA A 35 -0.73 -4.55 5.47
N MET A 36 0.09 -4.91 6.49
CA MET A 36 1.28 -5.74 6.32
C MET A 36 0.94 -7.08 5.66
N GLY A 37 -0.09 -7.78 6.16
CA GLY A 37 -0.55 -9.05 5.55
C GLY A 37 -0.99 -8.89 4.09
N ALA A 38 -1.67 -7.80 3.76
CA ALA A 38 -2.14 -7.50 2.42
C ALA A 38 -0.99 -7.21 1.42
N VAL A 39 0.11 -6.61 1.89
CA VAL A 39 1.30 -6.34 1.06
C VAL A 39 1.92 -7.64 0.53
N PHE A 40 1.88 -8.72 1.31
CA PHE A 40 2.46 -10.01 0.91
C PHE A 40 1.51 -10.87 0.05
N LYS A 41 0.20 -10.60 0.05
CA LYS A 41 -0.81 -11.37 -0.69
C LYS A 41 -1.05 -10.91 -2.13
N GLY A 42 -0.30 -9.98 -2.68
CA GLY A 42 -0.55 -9.42 -4.01
C GLY A 42 0.12 -10.22 -5.13
N GLY A 43 -0.69 -10.82 -6.01
CA GLY A 43 -0.32 -11.20 -7.36
C GLY A 43 -1.17 -10.37 -8.32
N GLY A 44 -0.55 -9.63 -9.24
CA GLY A 44 -1.29 -8.92 -10.30
C GLY A 44 -1.52 -9.87 -11.47
N ASP A 45 -2.76 -10.01 -11.92
CA ASP A 45 -3.05 -10.63 -13.22
C ASP A 45 -2.45 -9.77 -14.34
N ALA A 46 -2.05 -10.40 -15.44
CA ALA A 46 -1.48 -9.68 -16.58
C ALA A 46 -2.54 -8.74 -17.21
N LEU A 47 -2.15 -7.49 -17.51
CA LEU A 47 -3.04 -6.48 -18.12
C LEU A 47 -3.72 -6.99 -19.42
N GLY A 48 -3.04 -7.84 -20.18
CA GLY A 48 -3.59 -8.44 -21.41
C GLY A 48 -4.88 -9.23 -21.19
N GLY A 49 -5.05 -9.87 -20.04
CA GLY A 49 -6.29 -10.59 -19.72
C GLY A 49 -7.51 -9.67 -19.61
N TYR A 50 -7.32 -8.46 -19.12
CA TYR A 50 -8.40 -7.47 -19.00
C TYR A 50 -8.80 -6.84 -20.33
N VAL A 51 -7.86 -6.71 -21.28
CA VAL A 51 -8.16 -6.25 -22.65
C VAL A 51 -9.03 -7.27 -23.37
N GLU A 52 -8.69 -8.55 -23.29
CA GLU A 52 -9.51 -9.61 -23.90
C GLU A 52 -10.92 -9.68 -23.30
N GLU A 53 -11.03 -9.59 -21.98
CA GLU A 53 -12.32 -9.53 -21.27
C GLU A 53 -13.16 -8.32 -21.71
N ALA A 54 -12.53 -7.15 -21.90
CA ALA A 54 -13.19 -5.95 -22.37
C ALA A 54 -13.66 -6.08 -23.84
N VAL A 55 -12.86 -6.70 -24.70
CA VAL A 55 -13.22 -6.95 -26.11
C VAL A 55 -14.41 -7.91 -26.20
N GLU A 56 -14.40 -8.98 -25.41
CA GLU A 56 -15.51 -9.94 -25.34
C GLU A 56 -16.80 -9.26 -24.85
N ALA A 57 -16.71 -8.46 -23.78
CA ALA A 57 -17.85 -7.68 -23.29
C ALA A 57 -18.38 -6.68 -24.35
N ALA A 58 -17.49 -6.10 -25.16
CA ALA A 58 -17.89 -5.20 -26.25
C ALA A 58 -18.63 -5.94 -27.39
N GLU A 59 -18.21 -7.16 -27.73
CA GLU A 59 -18.90 -8.00 -28.70
C GLU A 59 -20.32 -8.33 -28.27
N VAL A 60 -20.47 -8.71 -26.98
CA VAL A 60 -21.77 -9.05 -26.40
C VAL A 60 -22.65 -7.80 -26.24
N GLY A 61 -22.10 -6.69 -25.76
CA GLY A 61 -22.83 -5.43 -25.53
C GLY A 61 -23.41 -4.82 -26.82
N ARG A 62 -22.81 -5.10 -27.99
CA ARG A 62 -23.37 -4.70 -29.28
C ARG A 62 -24.63 -5.45 -29.68
N LYS A 63 -24.79 -6.68 -29.20
CA LYS A 63 -25.99 -7.50 -29.49
C LYS A 63 -27.19 -6.98 -28.71
N GLY A 64 -26.96 -6.49 -27.51
CA GLY A 64 -27.99 -5.87 -26.68
C GLY A 64 -27.63 -5.89 -25.18
N THR A 65 -28.37 -5.09 -24.41
CA THR A 65 -28.20 -5.02 -22.95
C THR A 65 -28.57 -6.34 -22.27
N ALA A 66 -29.57 -7.07 -22.76
CA ALA A 66 -29.97 -8.36 -22.22
C ALA A 66 -28.90 -9.45 -22.38
N ASP A 67 -28.11 -9.40 -23.44
CA ASP A 67 -26.99 -10.32 -23.66
C ASP A 67 -25.80 -9.92 -22.78
N LEU A 68 -25.55 -8.63 -22.60
CA LEU A 68 -24.54 -8.11 -21.70
C LEU A 68 -24.83 -8.49 -20.24
N GLU A 69 -26.08 -8.45 -19.82
CA GLU A 69 -26.53 -8.87 -18.47
C GLU A 69 -26.21 -10.34 -18.20
N LYS A 70 -26.38 -11.23 -19.19
CA LYS A 70 -25.99 -12.63 -19.03
C LYS A 70 -24.47 -12.84 -18.98
N HIS A 71 -23.72 -11.98 -19.65
CA HIS A 71 -22.25 -12.06 -19.71
C HIS A 71 -21.58 -11.54 -18.46
N ILE A 72 -22.22 -10.60 -17.75
CA ILE A 72 -21.62 -9.87 -16.59
C ILE A 72 -21.14 -10.83 -15.49
N ASP A 73 -21.76 -12.00 -15.31
CA ASP A 73 -21.35 -12.97 -14.30
C ASP A 73 -20.03 -13.68 -14.63
N SER A 74 -19.59 -13.67 -15.88
CA SER A 74 -18.30 -14.21 -16.32
C SER A 74 -17.14 -13.24 -16.09
N VAL A 75 -17.42 -11.95 -15.86
CA VAL A 75 -16.44 -10.90 -15.64
C VAL A 75 -15.76 -11.08 -14.30
N LYS A 76 -14.42 -11.16 -14.30
CA LYS A 76 -13.62 -11.42 -13.09
C LYS A 76 -13.43 -10.17 -12.22
N SER A 77 -13.29 -9.02 -12.84
CA SER A 77 -13.05 -7.75 -12.15
C SER A 77 -14.35 -7.18 -11.60
N TYR A 78 -14.45 -7.03 -10.28
CA TYR A 78 -15.60 -6.38 -9.64
C TYR A 78 -15.79 -4.93 -10.13
N PHE A 79 -14.71 -4.19 -10.33
CA PHE A 79 -14.77 -2.81 -10.81
C PHE A 79 -15.34 -2.74 -12.23
N PHE A 80 -14.89 -3.63 -13.13
CA PHE A 80 -15.40 -3.68 -14.50
C PHE A 80 -16.84 -4.18 -14.53
N LYS A 81 -17.18 -5.17 -13.71
CA LYS A 81 -18.55 -5.66 -13.53
C LYS A 81 -19.50 -4.53 -13.13
N ASP A 82 -19.13 -3.70 -12.14
CA ASP A 82 -19.91 -2.53 -11.74
C ASP A 82 -20.09 -1.54 -12.89
N GLY A 83 -19.03 -1.29 -13.67
CA GLY A 83 -19.09 -0.42 -14.85
C GLY A 83 -20.06 -0.94 -15.93
N LEU A 84 -20.02 -2.23 -16.22
CA LEU A 84 -20.95 -2.87 -17.16
C LEU A 84 -22.39 -2.86 -16.63
N GLN A 85 -22.58 -3.06 -15.32
CA GLN A 85 -23.90 -2.97 -14.70
C GLN A 85 -24.51 -1.58 -14.88
N MET A 86 -23.72 -0.52 -14.72
CA MET A 86 -24.16 0.84 -14.96
C MET A 86 -24.59 1.07 -16.43
N VAL A 87 -23.90 0.42 -17.39
CA VAL A 87 -24.30 0.45 -18.82
C VAL A 87 -25.66 -0.22 -19.01
N ILE A 88 -25.89 -1.37 -18.35
CA ILE A 88 -27.15 -2.13 -18.42
C ILE A 88 -28.29 -1.32 -17.78
N ASP A 89 -28.05 -0.68 -16.64
CA ASP A 89 -29.01 0.11 -15.89
C ASP A 89 -29.35 1.45 -16.57
N GLY A 90 -28.65 1.80 -17.67
CA GLY A 90 -28.96 2.97 -18.52
C GLY A 90 -28.40 4.29 -17.97
N TYR A 91 -27.36 4.27 -17.15
CA TYR A 91 -26.65 5.50 -16.75
C TYR A 91 -26.11 6.24 -17.96
N SER A 92 -26.09 7.57 -17.90
CA SER A 92 -25.44 8.38 -18.94
C SER A 92 -23.92 8.15 -18.94
N LEU A 93 -23.28 8.46 -20.08
CA LEU A 93 -21.82 8.34 -20.19
C LEU A 93 -21.07 9.22 -19.19
N GLU A 94 -21.64 10.38 -18.88
CA GLU A 94 -21.09 11.33 -17.92
C GLU A 94 -21.16 10.78 -16.49
N GLU A 95 -22.35 10.32 -16.06
CA GLU A 95 -22.55 9.72 -14.73
C GLU A 95 -21.67 8.48 -14.52
N LEU A 96 -21.63 7.58 -15.50
CA LEU A 96 -20.76 6.39 -15.46
C LEU A 96 -19.30 6.80 -15.29
N SER A 97 -18.84 7.78 -16.07
CA SER A 97 -17.44 8.22 -16.03
C SER A 97 -17.11 8.90 -14.69
N GLU A 98 -17.99 9.77 -14.18
CA GLU A 98 -17.81 10.45 -12.90
C GLU A 98 -17.79 9.48 -11.73
N ILE A 99 -18.72 8.55 -11.67
CA ILE A 99 -18.81 7.58 -10.56
C ILE A 99 -17.59 6.67 -10.55
N LEU A 100 -17.19 6.14 -11.71
CA LEU A 100 -16.05 5.22 -11.76
C LEU A 100 -14.71 5.94 -11.51
N SER A 101 -14.51 7.16 -12.05
CA SER A 101 -13.31 7.94 -11.74
C SER A 101 -13.23 8.30 -10.25
N THR A 102 -14.34 8.73 -9.67
CA THR A 102 -14.42 9.02 -8.22
C THR A 102 -14.03 7.79 -7.38
N ARG A 103 -14.48 6.58 -7.76
CA ARG A 103 -14.09 5.34 -7.07
C ARG A 103 -12.59 5.05 -7.17
N ILE A 104 -11.98 5.32 -8.34
CA ILE A 104 -10.53 5.18 -8.54
C ILE A 104 -9.79 6.12 -7.60
N ASP A 105 -10.18 7.41 -7.58
CA ASP A 105 -9.54 8.45 -6.78
C ASP A 105 -9.62 8.16 -5.27
N TYR A 106 -10.78 7.77 -4.77
CA TYR A 106 -10.94 7.42 -3.35
C TYR A 106 -10.17 6.17 -2.94
N ARG A 107 -10.08 5.17 -3.84
CA ARG A 107 -9.24 4.00 -3.59
C ARG A 107 -7.76 4.39 -3.55
N GLU A 108 -7.30 5.17 -4.52
CA GLU A 108 -5.94 5.67 -4.60
C GLU A 108 -5.56 6.47 -3.36
N LEU A 109 -6.41 7.40 -2.93
CA LEU A 109 -6.20 8.21 -1.72
C LEU A 109 -6.00 7.32 -0.48
N ARG A 110 -6.86 6.33 -0.30
CA ARG A 110 -6.78 5.39 0.83
C ARG A 110 -5.50 4.57 0.81
N GLU A 111 -5.12 4.04 -0.34
CA GLU A 111 -3.91 3.22 -0.49
C GLU A 111 -2.64 4.08 -0.36
N ASN A 112 -2.64 5.32 -0.86
CA ASN A 112 -1.54 6.28 -0.68
C ASN A 112 -1.35 6.65 0.80
N THR A 113 -2.42 6.77 1.58
CA THR A 113 -2.34 6.98 3.04
C THR A 113 -1.60 5.81 3.70
N GLN A 114 -1.90 4.56 3.32
CA GLN A 114 -1.19 3.39 3.83
C GLN A 114 0.30 3.39 3.42
N ALA A 115 0.61 3.69 2.16
CA ALA A 115 2.00 3.81 1.70
C ALA A 115 2.76 4.91 2.45
N GLY A 116 2.11 6.06 2.69
CA GLY A 116 2.63 7.18 3.47
C GLY A 116 2.96 6.78 4.91
N LEU A 117 2.11 5.99 5.53
CA LEU A 117 2.29 5.49 6.89
C LEU A 117 3.54 4.60 6.99
N PHE A 118 3.71 3.60 6.10
CA PHE A 118 4.92 2.77 6.06
C PHE A 118 6.17 3.59 5.75
N LYS A 119 6.09 4.57 4.85
CA LYS A 119 7.19 5.48 4.55
C LYS A 119 7.61 6.27 5.79
N SER A 120 6.65 6.80 6.56
CA SER A 120 6.93 7.53 7.80
C SER A 120 7.57 6.62 8.85
N MET A 121 7.12 5.37 9.00
CA MET A 121 7.77 4.39 9.87
C MET A 121 9.22 4.14 9.45
N GLY A 122 9.48 4.03 8.14
CA GLY A 122 10.82 3.88 7.60
C GLY A 122 11.73 5.07 7.92
N VAL A 123 11.22 6.29 7.86
CA VAL A 123 11.97 7.51 8.22
C VAL A 123 12.19 7.64 9.74
N MET A 124 11.18 7.31 10.53
CA MET A 124 11.24 7.44 11.99
C MET A 124 12.10 6.35 12.67
N SER A 125 12.20 5.15 12.07
CA SER A 125 12.97 4.05 12.65
C SER A 125 14.45 4.39 12.89
N PRO A 126 15.23 4.94 11.94
CA PRO A 126 16.60 5.35 12.18
C PRO A 126 16.70 6.53 13.17
N ALA A 127 15.73 7.45 13.14
CA ALA A 127 15.69 8.59 14.08
C ALA A 127 15.59 8.09 15.53
N TRP A 128 14.70 7.15 15.79
CA TRP A 128 14.60 6.50 17.11
C TRP A 128 15.78 5.59 17.44
N GLY A 129 16.46 5.04 16.43
CA GLY A 129 17.77 4.39 16.57
C GLY A 129 18.82 5.35 17.13
N MET A 130 18.91 6.58 16.59
CA MET A 130 19.81 7.62 17.10
C MET A 130 19.44 8.07 18.53
N VAL A 131 18.15 8.24 18.83
CA VAL A 131 17.69 8.54 20.19
C VAL A 131 18.14 7.45 21.16
N GLY A 132 18.00 6.18 20.78
CA GLY A 132 18.47 5.05 21.57
C GLY A 132 19.98 5.06 21.78
N THR A 133 20.77 5.50 20.78
CA THR A 133 22.21 5.71 20.93
C THR A 133 22.53 6.73 22.01
N LEU A 134 21.82 7.87 22.01
CA LEU A 134 22.00 8.91 23.03
C LEU A 134 21.64 8.39 24.43
N ILE A 135 20.56 7.65 24.57
CA ILE A 135 20.17 7.01 25.83
C ILE A 135 21.28 6.05 26.32
N GLY A 136 21.79 5.20 25.42
CA GLY A 136 22.87 4.28 25.75
C GLY A 136 24.16 4.98 26.20
N LEU A 137 24.52 6.10 25.55
CA LEU A 137 25.66 6.92 25.95
C LEU A 137 25.45 7.60 27.31
N VAL A 138 24.25 8.10 27.61
CA VAL A 138 23.93 8.67 28.93
C VAL A 138 24.06 7.61 30.02
N VAL A 139 23.55 6.41 29.78
CA VAL A 139 23.70 5.28 30.71
C VAL A 139 25.18 4.92 30.92
N MET A 140 25.95 4.89 29.84
CA MET A 140 27.39 4.64 29.91
C MET A 140 28.10 5.69 30.74
N LEU A 141 27.84 6.97 30.49
CA LEU A 141 28.48 8.08 31.22
C LEU A 141 28.08 8.15 32.69
N SER A 142 26.83 7.81 33.03
CA SER A 142 26.38 7.77 34.40
C SER A 142 27.13 6.72 35.28
N GLY A 143 27.61 5.67 34.62
CA GLY A 143 28.46 4.65 35.26
C GLY A 143 29.90 5.10 35.53
N PHE A 144 30.36 6.21 34.96
CA PHE A 144 31.77 6.70 35.20
C PHE A 144 31.96 7.43 36.54
N GLY A 145 30.89 7.94 37.15
CA GLY A 145 30.97 8.81 38.34
C GLY A 145 30.58 8.19 39.67
N GLY A 146 30.18 6.91 39.71
CA GLY A 146 29.67 6.24 40.93
C GLY A 146 30.60 5.16 41.47
N GLU A 147 30.56 4.92 42.76
CA GLU A 147 31.32 3.87 43.47
C GLU A 147 31.00 2.42 43.04
N GLY A 148 30.22 2.20 42.01
CA GLY A 148 29.88 0.90 41.38
C GLY A 148 30.00 0.89 39.87
N GLY A 149 30.56 1.93 39.27
CA GLY A 149 30.74 2.05 37.81
C GLY A 149 31.90 1.21 37.29
N GLY A 150 31.65 -0.07 37.01
CA GLY A 150 32.62 -0.98 36.42
C GLY A 150 32.54 -1.01 34.88
N THR A 151 33.50 -1.72 34.25
CA THR A 151 33.56 -2.01 32.82
C THR A 151 32.28 -2.65 32.30
N GLU A 152 31.46 -3.28 33.12
CA GLU A 152 30.18 -3.91 32.82
C GLU A 152 29.10 -2.88 32.42
N THR A 153 28.97 -1.77 33.17
CA THR A 153 28.03 -0.66 32.87
C THR A 153 28.42 0.05 31.57
N LEU A 154 29.73 0.22 31.33
CA LEU A 154 30.26 0.76 30.08
C LEU A 154 29.90 -0.12 28.88
N GLY A 155 30.10 -1.45 29.01
CA GLY A 155 29.76 -2.41 27.97
C GLY A 155 28.27 -2.45 27.65
N ALA A 156 27.42 -2.42 28.71
CA ALA A 156 25.97 -2.44 28.59
C ALA A 156 25.45 -1.19 27.86
N GLY A 157 25.88 0.02 28.22
CA GLY A 157 25.49 1.28 27.59
C GLY A 157 25.92 1.35 26.14
N MET A 158 27.15 0.96 25.82
CA MET A 158 27.66 0.93 24.45
C MET A 158 26.94 -0.11 23.61
N SER A 159 26.67 -1.30 24.15
CA SER A 159 25.87 -2.33 23.47
C SER A 159 24.46 -1.87 23.13
N ALA A 160 23.78 -1.23 24.10
CA ALA A 160 22.46 -0.67 23.88
C ALA A 160 22.45 0.39 22.76
N ALA A 161 23.44 1.29 22.76
CA ALA A 161 23.60 2.30 21.73
C ALA A 161 23.76 1.70 20.31
N LEU A 162 24.61 0.71 20.15
CA LEU A 162 24.84 0.07 18.86
C LEU A 162 23.62 -0.75 18.39
N ILE A 163 22.98 -1.48 19.28
CA ILE A 163 21.83 -2.33 18.95
C ILE A 163 20.61 -1.50 18.55
N THR A 164 20.35 -0.35 19.19
CA THR A 164 19.25 0.54 18.81
C THR A 164 19.45 1.11 17.41
N THR A 165 20.66 1.55 17.07
CA THR A 165 20.97 2.02 15.72
C THR A 165 20.81 0.91 14.69
N PHE A 166 21.28 -0.28 14.99
CA PHE A 166 21.12 -1.45 14.12
C PHE A 166 19.63 -1.77 13.88
N TYR A 167 18.80 -1.83 14.91
CA TYR A 167 17.37 -2.04 14.76
C TYR A 167 16.70 -0.94 13.93
N GLY A 168 17.04 0.33 14.18
CA GLY A 168 16.53 1.45 13.42
C GLY A 168 16.81 1.30 11.92
N ALA A 169 18.05 0.96 11.55
CA ALA A 169 18.45 0.76 10.16
C ALA A 169 17.79 -0.47 9.52
N VAL A 170 17.71 -1.59 10.23
CA VAL A 170 17.10 -2.84 9.73
C VAL A 170 15.61 -2.65 9.49
N PHE A 171 14.87 -2.08 10.45
CA PHE A 171 13.42 -1.87 10.27
C PHE A 171 13.12 -0.91 9.12
N ALA A 172 13.89 0.16 9.00
CA ALA A 172 13.71 1.11 7.90
C ALA A 172 13.93 0.46 6.53
N ASN A 173 15.14 -0.09 6.31
CA ASN A 173 15.59 -0.45 4.97
C ASN A 173 15.17 -1.86 4.54
N LEU A 174 14.92 -2.77 5.48
CA LEU A 174 14.55 -4.14 5.14
C LEU A 174 13.03 -4.37 5.17
N PHE A 175 12.29 -3.57 5.95
CA PHE A 175 10.85 -3.78 6.11
C PHE A 175 10.03 -2.59 5.62
N PHE A 176 10.09 -1.42 6.28
CA PHE A 176 9.10 -0.37 6.06
C PHE A 176 9.23 0.34 4.73
N LEU A 177 10.42 0.72 4.29
CA LEU A 177 10.62 1.38 3.00
C LEU A 177 10.28 0.46 1.83
N PRO A 178 10.74 -0.81 1.76
CA PRO A 178 10.32 -1.74 0.71
C PRO A 178 8.81 -2.00 0.69
N MET A 179 8.16 -2.03 1.87
CA MET A 179 6.70 -2.19 1.94
C MET A 179 5.98 -0.97 1.37
N ALA A 180 6.43 0.24 1.70
CA ALA A 180 5.88 1.48 1.14
C ALA A 180 6.01 1.50 -0.39
N ASP A 181 7.16 1.13 -0.92
CA ASP A 181 7.42 1.09 -2.36
C ASP A 181 6.58 0.01 -3.06
N LYS A 182 6.42 -1.16 -2.44
CA LYS A 182 5.55 -2.22 -2.98
C LYS A 182 4.08 -1.79 -3.05
N ILE A 183 3.58 -1.07 -2.03
CA ILE A 183 2.22 -0.52 -2.06
C ILE A 183 2.10 0.50 -3.20
N LYS A 184 3.06 1.40 -3.38
CA LYS A 184 3.06 2.38 -4.47
C LYS A 184 3.04 1.74 -5.85
N THR A 185 3.88 0.73 -6.07
CA THR A 185 3.89 -0.03 -7.33
C THR A 185 2.52 -0.68 -7.59
N ARG A 186 1.90 -1.24 -6.55
CA ARG A 186 0.55 -1.81 -6.64
C ARG A 186 -0.51 -0.76 -6.97
N ILE A 187 -0.43 0.43 -6.37
CA ILE A 187 -1.33 1.56 -6.67
C ILE A 187 -1.24 1.92 -8.16
N THR A 188 -0.03 2.11 -8.68
CA THR A 188 0.19 2.43 -10.09
C THR A 188 -0.41 1.38 -11.01
N PHE A 189 -0.13 0.10 -10.75
CA PHE A 189 -0.70 -1.01 -11.54
C PHE A 189 -2.23 -1.03 -11.48
N SER A 190 -2.80 -0.91 -10.29
CA SER A 190 -4.25 -0.92 -10.11
C SER A 190 -4.92 0.29 -10.75
N ASN A 191 -4.29 1.46 -10.72
CA ASN A 191 -4.79 2.66 -11.42
C ASN A 191 -4.81 2.46 -12.93
N THR A 192 -3.72 1.94 -13.50
CA THR A 192 -3.65 1.62 -14.93
C THR A 192 -4.77 0.65 -15.33
N MET A 193 -4.93 -0.43 -14.56
CA MET A 193 -5.96 -1.43 -14.82
C MET A 193 -7.38 -0.86 -14.73
N GLN A 194 -7.68 -0.08 -13.68
CA GLN A 194 -9.03 0.49 -13.51
C GLN A 194 -9.34 1.59 -14.53
N ASN A 195 -8.35 2.39 -14.93
CA ASN A 195 -8.53 3.36 -16.01
C ASN A 195 -8.79 2.67 -17.36
N LEU A 196 -8.11 1.56 -17.62
CA LEU A 196 -8.36 0.72 -18.81
C LEU A 196 -9.80 0.16 -18.78
N GLN A 197 -10.27 -0.32 -17.63
CA GLN A 197 -11.62 -0.83 -17.46
C GLN A 197 -12.70 0.28 -17.56
N LEU A 198 -12.41 1.48 -17.03
CA LEU A 198 -13.26 2.65 -17.20
C LEU A 198 -13.41 3.02 -18.69
N GLU A 199 -12.28 3.09 -19.42
CA GLU A 199 -12.35 3.38 -20.87
C GLU A 199 -13.07 2.27 -21.63
N ALA A 200 -12.87 1.01 -21.26
CA ALA A 200 -13.62 -0.11 -21.82
C ALA A 200 -15.14 0.05 -21.61
N ALA A 201 -15.58 0.36 -20.40
CA ALA A 201 -17.00 0.57 -20.09
C ALA A 201 -17.58 1.75 -20.91
N ARG A 202 -16.82 2.85 -21.07
CA ARG A 202 -17.21 3.99 -21.92
C ARG A 202 -17.38 3.60 -23.38
N LEU A 203 -16.45 2.83 -23.93
CA LEU A 203 -16.51 2.37 -25.32
C LEU A 203 -17.67 1.40 -25.56
N ILE A 204 -17.97 0.54 -24.58
CA ILE A 204 -19.12 -0.38 -24.61
C ILE A 204 -20.43 0.40 -24.55
N HIS A 205 -20.52 1.39 -23.65
CA HIS A 205 -21.66 2.30 -23.58
C HIS A 205 -21.94 2.99 -24.93
N GLN A 206 -20.87 3.42 -25.64
CA GLN A 206 -20.95 4.02 -26.98
C GLN A 206 -21.18 3.00 -28.11
N LYS A 207 -21.31 1.71 -27.79
CA LYS A 207 -21.46 0.61 -28.76
C LYS A 207 -20.36 0.57 -29.82
N LYS A 208 -19.11 0.93 -29.46
CA LYS A 208 -17.96 0.90 -30.38
C LYS A 208 -17.65 -0.53 -30.82
N HIS A 209 -17.05 -0.64 -32.00
CA HIS A 209 -16.68 -1.93 -32.56
C HIS A 209 -15.57 -2.59 -31.74
N PRO A 210 -15.59 -3.92 -31.47
CA PRO A 210 -14.59 -4.61 -30.67
C PRO A 210 -13.13 -4.38 -31.11
N ILE A 211 -12.89 -4.24 -32.41
CA ILE A 211 -11.57 -3.89 -32.96
C ILE A 211 -11.11 -2.53 -32.47
N ILE A 212 -12.00 -1.52 -32.43
CA ILE A 212 -11.70 -0.18 -31.93
C ILE A 212 -11.43 -0.22 -30.42
N VAL A 213 -12.18 -1.05 -29.67
CA VAL A 213 -11.96 -1.27 -28.24
C VAL A 213 -10.57 -1.83 -28.01
N ARG A 214 -10.19 -2.89 -28.73
CA ARG A 214 -8.86 -3.51 -28.66
C ARG A 214 -7.74 -2.51 -28.96
N GLU A 215 -7.86 -1.76 -30.04
CA GLU A 215 -6.83 -0.77 -30.44
C GLU A 215 -6.66 0.33 -29.38
N LYS A 216 -7.78 0.88 -28.88
CA LYS A 216 -7.74 1.94 -27.87
C LYS A 216 -7.20 1.48 -26.52
N LEU A 217 -7.45 0.22 -26.13
CA LEU A 217 -6.97 -0.31 -24.85
C LEU A 217 -5.51 -0.79 -24.92
N ASN A 218 -4.96 -1.01 -26.13
CA ASN A 218 -3.56 -1.38 -26.32
C ASN A 218 -2.65 -0.18 -26.64
N SER A 219 -3.21 1.02 -26.89
CA SER A 219 -2.44 2.24 -27.15
C SER A 219 -1.98 2.89 -25.86
#